data_5046853f18cf26c97b9f20bd24d96af6
#
_entry.id   5046853f18cf26c97b9f20bd24d96af6
#
_cell.length_a   1.000
_cell.length_b   1.000
_cell.length_c   1.000
_cell.angle_alpha   90.00
_cell.angle_beta   90.00
_cell.angle_gamma   90.00
#
_symmetry.space_group_name_H-M   'P 1'
#
loop_
_entity.id
_entity.type
_entity.pdbx_description
1 polymer ?
#
loop_
_entity_poly.entity_id
_entity_poly.type
_entity_poly.pdbx_seq_one_letter_code
_entity_poly.pdbx_strand_id
1 'polypeptide(L)'
;LQRLLVPSDFPLGTADVLRATGIHLEVAPNPLFPQRQIKSDWEVEAIRTAQQGAEAGMAAAVDMLRAAQIENGALVHDGQPVTSERLRRAIHSALMERDCTGQHTIVAGGEQGCDPHQEGHGPLRAGEPIIVDIFPKNDRSGYFGDITRTFVKGPVPERVRALYRTVLEAHENTLGQVCAGAEGRAIHESVQAFFAAQGYETGEKDGYMQGYFHGTGHGLGLEIHEAPSLGQRGGELQAGQIVTVEPGLYYRGLGGVRIEDTVVVREGGIENLTTFPKNLDIP
;
A
#
# COMPACT_ATOMS: atom_id res chain seq x y z
N LEU A 1 -8.16 3.67 -40.65
CA LEU A 1 -7.68 2.81 -39.61
C LEU A 1 -8.31 1.44 -39.75
N GLN A 2 -7.52 0.37 -39.91
CA GLN A 2 -8.06 -1.00 -40.14
C GLN A 2 -7.89 -1.89 -38.90
N ARG A 3 -6.95 -1.55 -38.00
CA ARG A 3 -6.61 -2.29 -36.78
C ARG A 3 -6.35 -1.35 -35.64
N LEU A 4 -6.80 -1.70 -34.43
CA LEU A 4 -6.59 -0.96 -33.20
C LEU A 4 -6.24 -1.93 -32.08
N LEU A 5 -5.16 -1.64 -31.34
CA LEU A 5 -4.83 -2.31 -30.09
C LEU A 5 -5.61 -1.65 -28.97
N VAL A 6 -6.25 -2.44 -28.13
CA VAL A 6 -7.05 -1.97 -26.98
C VAL A 6 -6.63 -2.70 -25.72
N PRO A 7 -6.76 -2.09 -24.52
CA PRO A 7 -6.52 -2.79 -23.27
C PRO A 7 -7.54 -3.91 -23.04
N SER A 8 -7.23 -4.85 -22.16
CA SER A 8 -8.08 -6.02 -21.87
C SER A 8 -9.43 -5.65 -21.23
N ASP A 9 -9.51 -4.51 -20.58
CA ASP A 9 -10.70 -3.92 -19.94
C ASP A 9 -11.43 -2.90 -20.83
N PHE A 10 -11.13 -2.89 -22.13
CA PHE A 10 -11.76 -1.97 -23.08
C PHE A 10 -13.29 -2.17 -23.11
N PRO A 11 -14.10 -1.08 -23.01
CA PRO A 11 -15.54 -1.19 -22.91
C PRO A 11 -16.17 -1.94 -24.09
N LEU A 12 -16.91 -3.03 -23.79
CA LEU A 12 -17.49 -3.91 -24.80
C LEU A 12 -18.42 -3.15 -25.77
N GLY A 13 -19.27 -2.24 -25.26
CA GLY A 13 -20.15 -1.44 -26.11
C GLY A 13 -19.39 -0.58 -27.12
N THR A 14 -18.26 0.02 -26.70
CA THR A 14 -17.38 0.78 -27.60
C THR A 14 -16.71 -0.14 -28.61
N ALA A 15 -16.29 -1.33 -28.18
CA ALA A 15 -15.70 -2.34 -29.06
C ALA A 15 -16.68 -2.75 -30.18
N ASP A 16 -17.95 -2.99 -29.86
CA ASP A 16 -18.96 -3.38 -30.82
C ASP A 16 -19.26 -2.27 -31.85
N VAL A 17 -19.31 -1.02 -31.40
CA VAL A 17 -19.44 0.13 -32.31
C VAL A 17 -18.26 0.21 -33.28
N LEU A 18 -17.03 0.06 -32.80
CA LEU A 18 -15.85 0.10 -33.67
C LEU A 18 -15.79 -1.08 -34.63
N ARG A 19 -16.13 -2.29 -34.17
CA ARG A 19 -16.21 -3.48 -35.05
C ARG A 19 -17.26 -3.31 -36.16
N ALA A 20 -18.41 -2.70 -35.85
CA ALA A 20 -19.45 -2.41 -36.84
C ALA A 20 -18.99 -1.44 -37.94
N THR A 21 -17.96 -0.62 -37.69
CA THR A 21 -17.32 0.23 -38.70
C THR A 21 -16.22 -0.47 -39.49
N GLY A 22 -16.00 -1.79 -39.29
CA GLY A 22 -14.98 -2.58 -39.94
C GLY A 22 -13.59 -2.51 -39.34
N ILE A 23 -13.44 -1.95 -38.13
CA ILE A 23 -12.16 -1.90 -37.41
C ILE A 23 -11.91 -3.24 -36.72
N HIS A 24 -10.77 -3.86 -36.99
CA HIS A 24 -10.30 -5.04 -36.26
C HIS A 24 -9.70 -4.62 -34.92
N LEU A 25 -10.23 -5.18 -33.83
CA LEU A 25 -9.74 -4.92 -32.47
C LEU A 25 -8.93 -6.11 -31.96
N GLU A 26 -7.76 -5.84 -31.43
CA GLU A 26 -6.90 -6.81 -30.76
C GLU A 26 -6.57 -6.34 -29.35
N VAL A 27 -6.58 -7.28 -28.40
CA VAL A 27 -6.14 -6.99 -27.05
C VAL A 27 -4.62 -6.83 -27.03
N ALA A 28 -4.16 -5.67 -26.59
CA ALA A 28 -2.75 -5.38 -26.46
C ALA A 28 -2.10 -6.20 -25.34
N PRO A 29 -0.79 -6.48 -25.42
CA PRO A 29 -0.04 -6.93 -24.24
C PRO A 29 -0.18 -5.94 -23.07
N ASN A 30 -0.15 -6.44 -21.86
CA ASN A 30 -0.11 -5.59 -20.66
C ASN A 30 1.35 -5.41 -20.21
N PRO A 31 1.83 -4.17 -20.00
CA PRO A 31 1.11 -2.91 -20.11
C PRO A 31 0.94 -2.44 -21.56
N LEU A 32 -0.21 -1.81 -21.86
CA LEU A 32 -0.50 -1.23 -23.18
C LEU A 32 0.52 -0.15 -23.58
N PHE A 33 0.99 0.61 -22.62
CA PHE A 33 2.03 1.65 -22.78
C PHE A 33 3.23 1.34 -21.88
N PRO A 34 4.18 0.50 -22.32
CA PRO A 34 5.33 0.12 -21.50
C PRO A 34 6.22 1.33 -21.09
N GLN A 35 6.15 2.42 -21.84
CA GLN A 35 6.88 3.67 -21.53
C GLN A 35 6.48 4.25 -20.16
N ARG A 36 5.25 4.00 -19.68
CA ARG A 36 4.76 4.45 -18.37
C ARG A 36 5.57 3.89 -17.18
N GLN A 37 6.26 2.78 -17.38
CA GLN A 37 7.03 2.16 -16.31
C GLN A 37 8.23 3.02 -15.89
N ILE A 38 8.90 3.67 -16.86
CA ILE A 38 10.06 4.55 -16.60
C ILE A 38 9.56 5.98 -16.47
N LYS A 39 9.64 6.51 -15.27
CA LYS A 39 9.16 7.85 -14.94
C LYS A 39 10.20 8.90 -15.30
N SER A 40 9.77 9.94 -16.01
CA SER A 40 10.53 11.17 -16.17
C SER A 40 10.64 11.93 -14.85
N ASP A 41 11.58 12.87 -14.74
CA ASP A 41 11.75 13.68 -13.53
C ASP A 41 10.46 14.42 -13.13
N TRP A 42 9.68 14.88 -14.11
CA TRP A 42 8.39 15.50 -13.84
C TRP A 42 7.36 14.53 -13.23
N GLU A 43 7.31 13.28 -13.73
CA GLU A 43 6.40 12.25 -13.21
C GLU A 43 6.81 11.81 -11.80
N VAL A 44 8.12 11.69 -11.54
CA VAL A 44 8.65 11.46 -10.19
C VAL A 44 8.19 12.56 -9.22
N GLU A 45 8.27 13.85 -9.64
CA GLU A 45 7.84 14.96 -8.80
C GLU A 45 6.31 15.00 -8.61
N ALA A 46 5.54 14.60 -9.62
CA ALA A 46 4.09 14.46 -9.51
C ALA A 46 3.70 13.37 -8.49
N ILE A 47 4.39 12.22 -8.51
CA ILE A 47 4.21 11.14 -7.53
C ILE A 47 4.66 11.59 -6.14
N ARG A 48 5.79 12.29 -6.02
CA ARG A 48 6.26 12.87 -4.75
C ARG A 48 5.22 13.81 -4.15
N THR A 49 4.56 14.63 -4.96
CA THR A 49 3.49 15.52 -4.51
C THR A 49 2.29 14.75 -3.97
N ALA A 50 1.88 13.66 -4.66
CA ALA A 50 0.83 12.78 -4.19
C ALA A 50 1.22 12.06 -2.88
N GLN A 51 2.48 11.63 -2.78
CA GLN A 51 3.05 11.01 -1.58
C GLN A 51 3.03 11.95 -0.36
N GLN A 52 3.35 13.23 -0.55
CA GLN A 52 3.22 14.24 0.50
C GLN A 52 1.75 14.43 0.94
N GLY A 53 0.80 14.27 0.02
CA GLY A 53 -0.62 14.20 0.34
C GLY A 53 -0.94 13.00 1.23
N ALA A 54 -0.46 11.81 0.86
CA ALA A 54 -0.64 10.59 1.65
C ALA A 54 -0.04 10.73 3.05
N GLU A 55 1.17 11.29 3.18
CA GLU A 55 1.81 11.57 4.47
C GLU A 55 1.03 12.59 5.32
N ALA A 56 0.41 13.60 4.71
CA ALA A 56 -0.46 14.54 5.43
C ALA A 56 -1.71 13.84 5.98
N GLY A 57 -2.32 12.94 5.20
CA GLY A 57 -3.40 12.06 5.66
C GLY A 57 -2.98 11.16 6.81
N MET A 58 -1.77 10.57 6.72
CA MET A 58 -1.19 9.75 7.78
C MET A 58 -0.95 10.55 9.07
N ALA A 59 -0.45 11.79 8.95
CA ALA A 59 -0.27 12.69 10.08
C ALA A 59 -1.60 12.99 10.78
N ALA A 60 -2.67 13.28 10.03
CA ALA A 60 -4.00 13.52 10.58
C ALA A 60 -4.55 12.29 11.33
N ALA A 61 -4.28 11.08 10.82
CA ALA A 61 -4.63 9.84 11.52
C ALA A 61 -3.88 9.71 12.84
N VAL A 62 -2.57 9.92 12.84
CA VAL A 62 -1.72 9.84 14.04
C VAL A 62 -2.12 10.90 15.06
N ASP A 63 -2.44 12.12 14.65
CA ASP A 63 -2.86 13.19 15.56
C ASP A 63 -4.18 12.85 16.28
N MET A 64 -5.18 12.30 15.55
CA MET A 64 -6.42 11.84 16.19
C MET A 64 -6.18 10.66 17.13
N LEU A 65 -5.35 9.68 16.74
CA LEU A 65 -5.01 8.54 17.61
C LEU A 65 -4.24 9.00 18.85
N ARG A 66 -3.33 9.97 18.72
CA ARG A 66 -2.58 10.55 19.83
C ARG A 66 -3.49 11.29 20.81
N ALA A 67 -4.43 12.08 20.32
CA ALA A 67 -5.40 12.82 21.11
C ALA A 67 -6.46 11.92 21.77
N ALA A 68 -6.65 10.70 21.28
CA ALA A 68 -7.63 9.77 21.81
C ALA A 68 -7.25 9.29 23.21
N GLN A 69 -8.25 9.20 24.11
CA GLN A 69 -8.18 8.58 25.42
C GLN A 69 -8.64 7.13 25.35
N ILE A 70 -8.23 6.32 26.33
CA ILE A 70 -8.68 4.93 26.43
C ILE A 70 -9.78 4.84 27.47
N GLU A 71 -10.99 4.52 27.05
CA GLU A 71 -12.14 4.33 27.91
C GLU A 71 -12.73 2.93 27.70
N ASN A 72 -12.71 2.10 28.77
CA ASN A 72 -13.23 0.72 28.72
C ASN A 72 -12.65 -0.11 27.55
N GLY A 73 -11.37 0.12 27.21
CA GLY A 73 -10.67 -0.58 26.11
C GLY A 73 -10.99 -0.05 24.70
N ALA A 74 -11.83 0.95 24.56
CA ALA A 74 -12.08 1.65 23.30
C ALA A 74 -11.27 2.96 23.22
N LEU A 75 -10.95 3.40 22.01
CA LEU A 75 -10.38 4.72 21.78
C LEU A 75 -11.50 5.75 21.67
N VAL A 76 -11.39 6.83 22.45
CA VAL A 76 -12.38 7.91 22.52
C VAL A 76 -11.70 9.25 22.28
N HIS A 77 -12.23 10.07 21.41
CA HIS A 77 -11.77 11.43 21.13
C HIS A 77 -12.97 12.38 21.09
N ASP A 78 -12.90 13.49 21.85
CA ASP A 78 -14.00 14.45 22.03
C ASP A 78 -15.32 13.77 22.48
N GLY A 79 -15.21 12.86 23.47
CA GLY A 79 -16.36 12.15 24.03
C GLY A 79 -17.08 11.19 23.06
N GLN A 80 -16.47 10.88 21.90
CA GLN A 80 -17.02 9.98 20.90
C GLN A 80 -16.00 8.86 20.56
N PRO A 81 -16.46 7.62 20.30
CA PRO A 81 -15.56 6.57 19.86
C PRO A 81 -14.75 6.98 18.61
N VAL A 82 -13.45 6.68 18.61
CA VAL A 82 -12.64 6.72 17.40
C VAL A 82 -12.96 5.47 16.60
N THR A 83 -13.59 5.65 15.43
CA THR A 83 -13.93 4.56 14.54
C THR A 83 -13.09 4.64 13.26
N SER A 84 -13.00 3.52 12.53
CA SER A 84 -12.36 3.49 11.21
C SER A 84 -12.89 4.60 10.31
N GLU A 85 -14.21 4.84 10.31
CA GLU A 85 -14.84 5.87 9.48
C GLU A 85 -14.50 7.30 9.95
N ARG A 86 -14.36 7.53 11.27
CA ARG A 86 -13.93 8.84 11.77
C ARG A 86 -12.49 9.13 11.39
N LEU A 87 -11.63 8.13 11.50
CA LEU A 87 -10.23 8.27 11.12
C LEU A 87 -10.09 8.51 9.61
N ARG A 88 -10.83 7.75 8.77
CA ARG A 88 -10.87 8.02 7.33
C ARG A 88 -11.34 9.42 6.98
N ARG A 89 -12.35 9.95 7.68
CA ARG A 89 -12.79 11.35 7.45
C ARG A 89 -11.69 12.36 7.74
N ALA A 90 -10.93 12.18 8.83
CA ALA A 90 -9.80 13.07 9.14
C ALA A 90 -8.72 12.97 8.05
N ILE A 91 -8.38 11.75 7.64
CA ILE A 91 -7.44 11.51 6.53
C ILE A 91 -7.91 12.22 5.26
N HIS A 92 -9.15 11.95 4.82
CA HIS A 92 -9.68 12.53 3.57
C HIS A 92 -9.76 14.06 3.62
N SER A 93 -10.04 14.67 4.78
CA SER A 93 -10.00 16.12 4.93
C SER A 93 -8.58 16.66 4.70
N ALA A 94 -7.56 16.01 5.26
CA ALA A 94 -6.17 16.41 5.05
C ALA A 94 -5.70 16.18 3.59
N LEU A 95 -6.21 15.14 2.93
CA LEU A 95 -5.95 14.90 1.51
C LEU A 95 -6.52 16.02 0.62
N MET A 96 -7.77 16.44 0.89
CA MET A 96 -8.42 17.53 0.15
C MET A 96 -7.65 18.86 0.25
N GLU A 97 -7.05 19.16 1.39
CA GLU A 97 -6.19 20.35 1.57
C GLU A 97 -4.91 20.30 0.73
N ARG A 98 -4.60 19.14 0.15
CA ARG A 98 -3.42 18.89 -0.71
C ARG A 98 -3.79 18.61 -2.16
N ASP A 99 -5.01 18.95 -2.59
CA ASP A 99 -5.53 18.64 -3.92
C ASP A 99 -5.44 17.12 -4.22
N CYS A 100 -5.73 16.28 -3.22
CA CYS A 100 -5.71 14.83 -3.35
C CYS A 100 -7.05 14.22 -2.98
N THR A 101 -7.45 13.19 -3.71
CA THR A 101 -8.65 12.40 -3.46
C THR A 101 -8.26 10.99 -3.02
N GLY A 102 -8.72 10.57 -1.83
CA GLY A 102 -8.57 9.19 -1.34
C GLY A 102 -9.81 8.36 -1.66
N GLN A 103 -9.58 7.15 -2.17
CA GLN A 103 -10.62 6.13 -2.35
C GLN A 103 -10.13 4.84 -1.69
N HIS A 104 -11.04 4.07 -1.09
CA HIS A 104 -10.72 2.79 -0.48
C HIS A 104 -9.65 2.82 0.62
N THR A 105 -9.40 3.98 1.24
CA THR A 105 -8.46 4.12 2.36
C THR A 105 -8.73 3.10 3.45
N ILE A 106 -7.72 2.31 3.81
CA ILE A 106 -7.82 1.28 4.82
C ILE A 106 -7.54 1.87 6.19
N VAL A 107 -8.44 1.61 7.15
CA VAL A 107 -8.23 1.82 8.58
C VAL A 107 -8.76 0.59 9.29
N ALA A 108 -7.97 -0.47 9.36
CA ALA A 108 -8.38 -1.77 9.83
C ALA A 108 -7.77 -2.10 11.20
N GLY A 109 -8.61 -2.19 12.24
CA GLY A 109 -8.18 -2.49 13.61
C GLY A 109 -8.31 -3.98 13.95
N GLY A 110 -7.35 -4.52 14.70
CA GLY A 110 -7.40 -5.88 15.24
C GLY A 110 -7.59 -6.95 14.15
N GLU A 111 -8.60 -7.80 14.32
CA GLU A 111 -8.91 -8.91 13.39
C GLU A 111 -9.23 -8.43 11.96
N GLN A 112 -9.77 -7.23 11.79
CA GLN A 112 -10.06 -6.70 10.46
C GLN A 112 -8.78 -6.49 9.65
N GLY A 113 -7.67 -6.15 10.31
CA GLY A 113 -6.36 -6.03 9.69
C GLY A 113 -5.76 -7.36 9.21
N CYS A 114 -6.41 -8.52 9.46
CA CYS A 114 -5.97 -9.80 8.91
C CYS A 114 -6.36 -10.02 7.44
N ASP A 115 -7.28 -9.21 6.91
CA ASP A 115 -7.55 -9.12 5.48
C ASP A 115 -6.86 -7.85 4.93
N PRO A 116 -5.85 -7.99 4.06
CA PRO A 116 -5.09 -6.85 3.53
C PRO A 116 -5.92 -5.79 2.80
N HIS A 117 -7.12 -6.17 2.30
CA HIS A 117 -8.01 -5.29 1.54
C HIS A 117 -9.23 -4.81 2.34
N GLN A 118 -9.33 -5.16 3.63
CA GLN A 118 -10.43 -4.73 4.48
C GLN A 118 -10.29 -3.25 4.84
N GLU A 119 -11.20 -2.40 4.35
CA GLU A 119 -11.20 -0.96 4.65
C GLU A 119 -11.37 -0.65 6.14
N GLY A 120 -11.88 -1.61 6.91
CA GLY A 120 -12.17 -1.45 8.33
C GLY A 120 -13.49 -0.74 8.60
N HIS A 121 -14.06 -1.01 9.78
CA HIS A 121 -15.31 -0.39 10.24
C HIS A 121 -15.42 -0.44 11.76
N GLY A 122 -16.22 0.50 12.31
CA GLY A 122 -16.57 0.53 13.72
C GLY A 122 -15.44 0.98 14.66
N PRO A 123 -15.62 0.82 15.97
CA PRO A 123 -14.72 1.35 16.98
C PRO A 123 -13.35 0.68 16.99
N LEU A 124 -12.28 1.49 17.06
CA LEU A 124 -10.90 1.04 17.27
C LEU A 124 -10.63 0.82 18.76
N ARG A 125 -9.79 -0.17 19.07
CA ARG A 125 -9.53 -0.62 20.43
C ARG A 125 -8.10 -0.38 20.83
N ALA A 126 -7.90 -0.14 22.12
CA ALA A 126 -6.57 -0.02 22.72
C ALA A 126 -5.83 -1.37 22.73
N GLY A 127 -4.54 -1.34 22.44
CA GLY A 127 -3.69 -2.54 22.45
C GLY A 127 -3.79 -3.41 21.20
N GLU A 128 -4.69 -3.07 20.26
CA GLU A 128 -4.79 -3.77 18.97
C GLU A 128 -4.01 -3.04 17.88
N PRO A 129 -3.39 -3.74 16.92
CA PRO A 129 -2.77 -3.12 15.76
C PRO A 129 -3.84 -2.49 14.87
N ILE A 130 -3.56 -1.31 14.34
CA ILE A 130 -4.40 -0.56 13.42
C ILE A 130 -3.58 -0.33 12.16
N ILE A 131 -3.92 -0.99 11.07
CA ILE A 131 -3.35 -0.72 9.75
C ILE A 131 -4.03 0.52 9.20
N VAL A 132 -3.24 1.51 8.83
CA VAL A 132 -3.67 2.70 8.09
C VAL A 132 -2.92 2.69 6.76
N ASP A 133 -3.68 2.61 5.66
CA ASP A 133 -3.15 2.51 4.30
C ASP A 133 -3.86 3.55 3.42
N ILE A 134 -3.07 4.43 2.81
CA ILE A 134 -3.54 5.66 2.16
C ILE A 134 -2.87 5.80 0.80
N PHE A 135 -3.65 5.62 -0.28
CA PHE A 135 -3.19 5.70 -1.66
C PHE A 135 -3.98 6.75 -2.46
N PRO A 136 -3.72 8.05 -2.20
CA PRO A 136 -4.48 9.12 -2.82
C PRO A 136 -4.02 9.38 -4.25
N LYS A 137 -4.96 9.84 -5.06
CA LYS A 137 -4.70 10.41 -6.37
C LYS A 137 -4.61 11.93 -6.25
N ASN A 138 -3.55 12.54 -6.76
CA ASN A 138 -3.48 13.99 -6.87
C ASN A 138 -4.34 14.46 -8.04
N ASP A 139 -5.31 15.35 -7.78
CA ASP A 139 -6.35 15.75 -8.73
C ASP A 139 -5.80 16.62 -9.88
N ARG A 140 -4.65 17.26 -9.70
CA ARG A 140 -4.01 18.11 -10.73
C ARG A 140 -3.15 17.31 -11.69
N SER A 141 -2.34 16.39 -11.15
CA SER A 141 -1.41 15.60 -11.96
C SER A 141 -1.99 14.26 -12.41
N GLY A 142 -2.95 13.72 -11.66
CA GLY A 142 -3.53 12.40 -11.89
C GLY A 142 -2.68 11.25 -11.36
N TYR A 143 -1.52 11.51 -10.75
CA TYR A 143 -0.62 10.50 -10.20
C TYR A 143 -1.01 10.12 -8.78
N PHE A 144 -0.70 8.86 -8.42
CA PHE A 144 -0.94 8.29 -7.10
C PHE A 144 0.30 8.45 -6.20
N GLY A 145 0.06 8.54 -4.88
CA GLY A 145 1.00 8.21 -3.83
C GLY A 145 0.50 6.99 -3.07
N ASP A 146 1.36 6.37 -2.24
CA ASP A 146 0.99 5.17 -1.50
C ASP A 146 1.82 5.02 -0.22
N ILE A 147 1.15 4.77 0.90
CA ILE A 147 1.79 4.57 2.21
C ILE A 147 0.95 3.72 3.14
N THR A 148 1.55 2.70 3.72
CA THR A 148 0.96 1.97 4.85
C THR A 148 1.80 2.13 6.11
N ARG A 149 1.14 2.35 7.24
CA ARG A 149 1.70 2.24 8.59
C ARG A 149 0.79 1.45 9.50
N THR A 150 1.37 0.77 10.48
CA THR A 150 0.63 0.08 11.53
C THR A 150 0.91 0.76 12.87
N PHE A 151 -0.16 1.04 13.62
CA PHE A 151 -0.10 1.73 14.90
C PHE A 151 -0.79 0.93 16.01
N VAL A 152 -0.35 1.14 17.25
CA VAL A 152 -1.06 0.69 18.45
C VAL A 152 -1.15 1.84 19.42
N LYS A 153 -2.36 2.15 19.91
CA LYS A 153 -2.59 3.09 21.02
C LYS A 153 -2.82 2.30 22.30
N GLY A 154 -2.04 2.65 23.35
CA GLY A 154 -2.08 1.96 24.65
C GLY A 154 -1.05 0.84 24.77
N PRO A 155 -1.21 -0.09 25.73
CA PRO A 155 -0.24 -1.15 25.95
C PRO A 155 -0.10 -2.08 24.75
N VAL A 156 1.09 -2.12 24.15
CA VAL A 156 1.36 -2.99 22.99
C VAL A 156 1.66 -4.41 23.48
N PRO A 157 0.86 -5.44 23.08
CA PRO A 157 1.18 -6.82 23.41
C PRO A 157 2.53 -7.23 22.82
N GLU A 158 3.34 -7.98 23.57
CA GLU A 158 4.71 -8.34 23.12
C GLU A 158 4.69 -9.13 21.79
N ARG A 159 3.69 -9.98 21.58
CA ARG A 159 3.54 -10.70 20.30
C ARG A 159 3.28 -9.77 19.11
N VAL A 160 2.52 -8.69 19.29
CA VAL A 160 2.29 -7.66 18.25
C VAL A 160 3.58 -6.87 18.01
N ARG A 161 4.31 -6.54 19.08
CA ARG A 161 5.61 -5.86 18.99
C ARG A 161 6.65 -6.72 18.24
N ALA A 162 6.70 -8.01 18.52
CA ALA A 162 7.57 -8.95 17.81
C ALA A 162 7.20 -9.04 16.34
N LEU A 163 5.90 -9.17 16.03
CA LEU A 163 5.39 -9.17 14.65
C LEU A 163 5.81 -7.90 13.89
N TYR A 164 5.61 -6.73 14.52
CA TYR A 164 5.98 -5.44 13.94
C TYR A 164 7.48 -5.34 13.66
N ARG A 165 8.33 -5.74 14.61
CA ARG A 165 9.79 -5.72 14.42
C ARG A 165 10.23 -6.59 13.25
N THR A 166 9.63 -7.78 13.11
CA THR A 166 9.93 -8.69 11.99
C THR A 166 9.51 -8.09 10.65
N VAL A 167 8.32 -7.46 10.57
CA VAL A 167 7.87 -6.80 9.34
C VAL A 167 8.76 -5.58 9.03
N LEU A 168 9.15 -4.79 10.03
CA LEU A 168 10.05 -3.66 9.85
C LEU A 168 11.42 -4.11 9.31
N GLU A 169 12.00 -5.17 9.89
CA GLU A 169 13.27 -5.72 9.42
C GLU A 169 13.17 -6.26 7.99
N ALA A 170 12.07 -6.97 7.65
CA ALA A 170 11.81 -7.41 6.29
C ALA A 170 11.72 -6.24 5.31
N HIS A 171 11.02 -5.16 5.72
CA HIS A 171 10.88 -3.95 4.92
C HIS A 171 12.23 -3.27 4.68
N GLU A 172 13.06 -3.06 5.72
CA GLU A 172 14.37 -2.44 5.62
C GLU A 172 15.32 -3.29 4.75
N ASN A 173 15.32 -4.61 4.94
CA ASN A 173 16.09 -5.54 4.10
C ASN A 173 15.66 -5.50 2.63
N THR A 174 14.37 -5.34 2.38
CA THR A 174 13.83 -5.23 1.01
C THR A 174 14.25 -3.92 0.34
N LEU A 175 14.17 -2.78 1.05
CA LEU A 175 14.66 -1.50 0.55
C LEU A 175 16.13 -1.58 0.12
N GLY A 176 16.96 -2.33 0.85
CA GLY A 176 18.36 -2.55 0.53
C GLY A 176 18.61 -3.43 -0.70
N GLN A 177 17.61 -4.18 -1.18
CA GLN A 177 17.71 -5.06 -2.36
C GLN A 177 17.20 -4.40 -3.64
N VAL A 178 16.35 -3.36 -3.53
CA VAL A 178 15.76 -2.69 -4.69
C VAL A 178 16.80 -1.80 -5.37
N CYS A 179 17.17 -2.14 -6.61
CA CYS A 179 18.02 -1.34 -7.49
C CYS A 179 17.79 -1.75 -8.95
N ALA A 180 18.30 -0.99 -9.90
CA ALA A 180 18.30 -1.41 -11.31
C ALA A 180 19.06 -2.73 -11.48
N GLY A 181 18.53 -3.64 -12.29
CA GLY A 181 19.04 -4.99 -12.51
C GLY A 181 18.60 -6.02 -11.45
N ALA A 182 17.97 -5.61 -10.36
CA ALA A 182 17.43 -6.57 -9.39
C ALA A 182 16.14 -7.24 -9.92
N GLU A 183 15.99 -8.53 -9.62
CA GLU A 183 14.82 -9.31 -10.03
C GLU A 183 13.69 -9.19 -8.99
N GLY A 184 12.55 -8.58 -9.38
CA GLY A 184 11.41 -8.37 -8.50
C GLY A 184 10.86 -9.66 -7.89
N ARG A 185 10.90 -10.77 -8.63
CA ARG A 185 10.55 -12.09 -8.12
C ARG A 185 11.53 -12.58 -7.05
N ALA A 186 12.83 -12.43 -7.26
CA ALA A 186 13.85 -12.85 -6.30
C ALA A 186 13.75 -12.06 -4.99
N ILE A 187 13.45 -10.76 -5.07
CA ILE A 187 13.17 -9.90 -3.91
C ILE A 187 11.96 -10.46 -3.14
N HIS A 188 10.87 -10.77 -3.81
CA HIS A 188 9.68 -11.34 -3.17
C HIS A 188 9.96 -12.69 -2.49
N GLU A 189 10.66 -13.60 -3.17
CA GLU A 189 11.07 -14.90 -2.62
C GLU A 189 11.98 -14.73 -1.39
N SER A 190 12.85 -13.72 -1.37
CA SER A 190 13.70 -13.42 -0.21
C SER A 190 12.90 -13.00 1.02
N VAL A 191 11.83 -12.20 0.84
CA VAL A 191 10.92 -11.82 1.93
C VAL A 191 10.16 -13.03 2.47
N GLN A 192 9.67 -13.92 1.60
CA GLN A 192 9.02 -15.17 2.00
C GLN A 192 9.97 -16.05 2.82
N ALA A 193 11.21 -16.23 2.34
CA ALA A 193 12.23 -17.02 3.03
C ALA A 193 12.59 -16.38 4.39
N PHE A 194 12.70 -15.05 4.46
CA PHE A 194 12.97 -14.35 5.72
C PHE A 194 11.87 -14.60 6.74
N PHE A 195 10.59 -14.42 6.39
CA PHE A 195 9.48 -14.64 7.31
C PHE A 195 9.41 -16.11 7.78
N ALA A 196 9.62 -17.06 6.87
CA ALA A 196 9.67 -18.48 7.22
C ALA A 196 10.82 -18.80 8.20
N ALA A 197 12.01 -18.22 7.99
CA ALA A 197 13.15 -18.38 8.89
C ALA A 197 12.91 -17.79 10.29
N GLN A 198 12.08 -16.73 10.38
CA GLN A 198 11.64 -16.15 11.66
C GLN A 198 10.49 -16.93 12.32
N GLY A 199 10.05 -18.05 11.72
CA GLY A 199 8.98 -18.88 12.26
C GLY A 199 7.56 -18.42 11.93
N TYR A 200 7.39 -17.50 10.97
CA TYR A 200 6.09 -17.04 10.50
C TYR A 200 5.64 -17.86 9.28
N GLU A 201 4.79 -18.84 9.54
CA GLU A 201 4.25 -19.72 8.50
C GLU A 201 3.16 -19.01 7.68
N THR A 202 3.16 -19.29 6.37
CA THR A 202 2.12 -18.82 5.45
C THR A 202 1.31 -20.01 4.97
N GLY A 203 -0.01 -19.88 5.03
CA GLY A 203 -0.93 -20.90 4.55
C GLY A 203 -2.35 -20.73 5.08
N GLU A 204 -3.23 -21.62 4.65
CA GLU A 204 -4.61 -21.65 5.13
C GLU A 204 -4.69 -22.31 6.52
N LYS A 205 -5.38 -21.66 7.45
CA LYS A 205 -5.70 -22.17 8.77
C LYS A 205 -7.12 -21.79 9.14
N ASP A 206 -7.92 -22.77 9.56
CA ASP A 206 -9.32 -22.58 9.97
C ASP A 206 -10.18 -21.85 8.90
N GLY A 207 -9.91 -22.10 7.61
CA GLY A 207 -10.61 -21.50 6.48
C GLY A 207 -10.16 -20.09 6.12
N TYR A 208 -9.03 -19.60 6.65
CA TYR A 208 -8.47 -18.27 6.37
C TYR A 208 -6.99 -18.34 6.05
N MET A 209 -6.57 -17.54 5.08
CA MET A 209 -5.15 -17.34 4.84
C MET A 209 -4.51 -16.56 5.99
N GLN A 210 -3.31 -16.98 6.39
CA GLN A 210 -2.47 -16.30 7.37
C GLN A 210 -1.02 -16.25 6.90
N GLY A 211 -0.21 -15.40 7.55
CA GLY A 211 1.20 -15.21 7.21
C GLY A 211 1.38 -14.12 6.15
N TYR A 212 2.24 -14.34 5.18
CA TYR A 212 2.56 -13.43 4.07
C TYR A 212 2.06 -13.99 2.74
N PHE A 213 0.96 -13.48 2.22
CA PHE A 213 0.25 -14.06 1.08
C PHE A 213 -0.11 -13.06 -0.04
N HIS A 214 0.53 -11.90 -0.08
CA HIS A 214 0.43 -10.93 -1.18
C HIS A 214 1.81 -10.59 -1.74
N GLY A 215 1.87 -9.75 -2.76
CA GLY A 215 3.13 -9.25 -3.33
C GLY A 215 3.93 -8.42 -2.35
N THR A 216 5.23 -8.28 -2.58
CA THR A 216 6.10 -7.40 -1.78
C THR A 216 5.94 -5.94 -2.19
N GLY A 217 5.34 -5.70 -3.38
CA GLY A 217 5.09 -4.37 -3.90
C GLY A 217 4.67 -4.39 -5.36
N HIS A 218 4.30 -3.23 -5.84
CA HIS A 218 3.83 -2.98 -7.18
C HIS A 218 4.33 -1.64 -7.70
N GLY A 219 4.30 -1.45 -9.02
CA GLY A 219 4.50 -0.16 -9.63
C GLY A 219 3.28 0.73 -9.42
N LEU A 220 3.49 2.03 -9.37
CA LEU A 220 2.42 3.01 -9.34
C LEU A 220 2.74 4.19 -10.26
N GLY A 221 1.71 4.94 -10.60
CA GLY A 221 1.83 6.11 -11.47
C GLY A 221 0.46 6.74 -11.71
N LEU A 222 -0.06 6.65 -12.93
CA LEU A 222 -1.43 7.05 -13.27
C LEU A 222 -2.48 6.04 -12.79
N GLU A 223 -2.06 4.81 -12.52
CA GLU A 223 -2.84 3.78 -11.84
C GLU A 223 -2.17 3.46 -10.51
N ILE A 224 -2.98 3.07 -9.51
CA ILE A 224 -2.44 2.66 -8.22
C ILE A 224 -1.61 1.37 -8.36
N HIS A 225 -2.06 0.43 -9.20
CA HIS A 225 -1.34 -0.78 -9.53
C HIS A 225 -0.96 -0.78 -11.01
N GLU A 226 0.33 -0.64 -11.30
CA GLU A 226 0.86 -0.81 -12.65
C GLU A 226 2.18 -1.61 -12.61
N ALA A 227 2.74 -1.94 -13.76
CA ALA A 227 4.06 -2.55 -13.82
C ALA A 227 5.16 -1.56 -13.40
N PRO A 228 6.27 -2.06 -12.76
CA PRO A 228 6.60 -3.47 -12.54
C PRO A 228 5.95 -4.05 -11.27
N SER A 229 6.21 -5.31 -10.95
CA SER A 229 5.76 -5.98 -9.72
C SER A 229 6.94 -6.49 -8.91
N LEU A 230 6.90 -6.35 -7.59
CA LEU A 230 7.72 -7.09 -6.63
C LEU A 230 6.91 -8.29 -6.11
N GLY A 231 6.74 -9.30 -6.94
CA GLY A 231 5.90 -10.47 -6.66
C GLY A 231 6.25 -11.65 -7.55
N GLN A 232 5.45 -12.70 -7.52
CA GLN A 232 5.68 -13.94 -8.27
C GLN A 232 5.89 -13.75 -9.79
N ARG A 233 5.37 -12.65 -10.36
CA ARG A 233 5.52 -12.28 -11.77
C ARG A 233 6.45 -11.09 -11.99
N GLY A 234 7.21 -10.71 -10.96
CA GLY A 234 8.18 -9.62 -11.05
C GLY A 234 9.35 -10.00 -11.96
N GLY A 235 9.74 -9.09 -12.83
CA GLY A 235 10.94 -9.18 -13.68
C GLY A 235 12.05 -8.26 -13.21
N GLU A 236 13.05 -8.06 -14.09
CA GLU A 236 14.17 -7.17 -13.84
C GLU A 236 13.71 -5.71 -13.69
N LEU A 237 14.15 -5.07 -12.62
CA LEU A 237 13.86 -3.66 -12.33
C LEU A 237 14.81 -2.75 -13.14
N GLN A 238 14.28 -1.63 -13.57
CA GLN A 238 15.01 -0.63 -14.34
C GLN A 238 15.05 0.71 -13.59
N ALA A 239 16.14 1.45 -13.75
CA ALA A 239 16.24 2.80 -13.23
C ALA A 239 15.12 3.68 -13.76
N GLY A 240 14.52 4.51 -12.88
CA GLY A 240 13.36 5.36 -13.19
C GLY A 240 12.00 4.69 -12.99
N GLN A 241 11.96 3.38 -12.71
CA GLN A 241 10.72 2.77 -12.23
C GLN A 241 10.40 3.23 -10.81
N ILE A 242 9.12 3.29 -10.45
CA ILE A 242 8.65 3.55 -9.08
C ILE A 242 7.87 2.33 -8.62
N VAL A 243 8.19 1.85 -7.42
CA VAL A 243 7.55 0.69 -6.81
C VAL A 243 7.24 0.95 -5.34
N THR A 244 6.23 0.28 -4.81
CA THR A 244 6.02 0.14 -3.37
C THR A 244 6.89 -0.97 -2.82
N VAL A 245 7.21 -0.89 -1.52
CA VAL A 245 7.83 -1.95 -0.72
C VAL A 245 6.96 -2.10 0.52
N GLU A 246 6.15 -3.16 0.58
CA GLU A 246 5.03 -3.28 1.53
C GLU A 246 4.89 -4.67 2.19
N PRO A 247 5.95 -5.29 2.68
CA PRO A 247 5.80 -6.58 3.35
C PRO A 247 4.83 -6.49 4.53
N GLY A 248 4.04 -7.55 4.74
CA GLY A 248 3.06 -7.61 5.82
C GLY A 248 2.87 -9.03 6.36
N LEU A 249 2.46 -9.14 7.62
CA LEU A 249 2.12 -10.39 8.27
C LEU A 249 0.75 -10.30 8.93
N TYR A 250 -0.05 -11.32 8.77
CA TYR A 250 -1.46 -11.33 9.16
C TYR A 250 -1.80 -12.62 9.90
N TYR A 251 -2.19 -12.51 11.18
CA TYR A 251 -2.52 -13.65 12.03
C TYR A 251 -3.75 -13.37 12.88
N ARG A 252 -4.77 -14.21 12.76
CA ARG A 252 -5.94 -14.14 13.65
C ARG A 252 -5.54 -14.27 15.11
N GLY A 253 -6.17 -13.48 15.96
CA GLY A 253 -5.81 -13.35 17.38
C GLY A 253 -4.62 -12.45 17.66
N LEU A 254 -3.94 -11.94 16.61
CA LEU A 254 -2.90 -10.89 16.72
C LEU A 254 -3.26 -9.63 15.95
N GLY A 255 -3.93 -9.79 14.80
CA GLY A 255 -4.15 -8.74 13.83
C GLY A 255 -3.13 -8.76 12.68
N GLY A 256 -3.15 -7.71 11.87
CA GLY A 256 -2.23 -7.52 10.75
C GLY A 256 -1.19 -6.43 11.04
N VAL A 257 -0.02 -6.58 10.44
CA VAL A 257 1.03 -5.55 10.37
C VAL A 257 1.50 -5.42 8.93
N ARG A 258 1.47 -4.21 8.38
CA ARG A 258 2.05 -3.82 7.09
C ARG A 258 2.80 -2.51 7.24
N ILE A 259 3.97 -2.43 6.63
CA ILE A 259 4.79 -1.20 6.56
C ILE A 259 5.17 -1.02 5.09
N GLU A 260 4.91 0.15 4.56
CA GLU A 260 5.08 0.45 3.14
C GLU A 260 5.74 1.78 2.90
N ASP A 261 6.69 1.78 1.98
CA ASP A 261 7.27 2.98 1.37
C ASP A 261 7.17 2.90 -0.15
N THR A 262 7.00 4.05 -0.79
CA THR A 262 7.11 4.24 -2.24
C THR A 262 8.52 4.72 -2.59
N VAL A 263 9.19 4.02 -3.50
CA VAL A 263 10.58 4.29 -3.86
C VAL A 263 10.80 4.40 -5.36
N VAL A 264 11.72 5.27 -5.77
CA VAL A 264 12.25 5.31 -7.14
C VAL A 264 13.44 4.37 -7.24
N VAL A 265 13.43 3.48 -8.20
CA VAL A 265 14.57 2.59 -8.53
C VAL A 265 15.69 3.43 -9.16
N ARG A 266 16.90 3.33 -8.64
CA ARG A 266 18.11 3.98 -9.16
C ARG A 266 19.16 2.94 -9.51
N GLU A 267 20.22 3.32 -10.24
CA GLU A 267 21.31 2.41 -10.67
C GLU A 267 21.96 1.65 -9.51
N GLY A 268 22.20 2.28 -8.39
CA GLY A 268 22.89 1.68 -7.24
C GLY A 268 22.05 1.61 -5.96
N GLY A 269 20.74 1.62 -6.05
CA GLY A 269 19.84 1.59 -4.89
C GLY A 269 18.50 2.27 -5.17
N ILE A 270 18.01 3.03 -4.20
CA ILE A 270 16.71 3.69 -4.28
C ILE A 270 16.78 5.17 -3.90
N GLU A 271 15.77 5.92 -4.33
CA GLU A 271 15.37 7.18 -3.72
C GLU A 271 14.01 6.97 -3.05
N ASN A 272 13.99 7.01 -1.73
CA ASN A 272 12.74 6.84 -0.98
C ASN A 272 11.91 8.12 -1.02
N LEU A 273 10.69 8.05 -1.56
CA LEU A 273 9.75 9.17 -1.62
C LEU A 273 8.94 9.30 -0.33
N THR A 274 8.91 8.25 0.50
CA THR A 274 8.19 8.22 1.77
C THR A 274 9.11 8.61 2.91
N THR A 275 8.77 9.68 3.61
CA THR A 275 9.58 10.21 4.73
C THR A 275 8.91 10.01 6.09
N PHE A 276 7.66 9.56 6.12
CA PHE A 276 6.87 9.39 7.34
C PHE A 276 7.47 8.31 8.26
N PRO A 277 7.59 8.59 9.59
CA PRO A 277 8.24 7.66 10.52
C PRO A 277 7.56 6.30 10.62
N LYS A 278 8.35 5.26 10.93
CA LYS A 278 7.92 3.89 11.17
C LYS A 278 7.86 3.61 12.68
N ASN A 279 6.84 4.15 13.35
CA ASN A 279 6.64 4.00 14.79
C ASN A 279 5.36 3.22 15.06
N LEU A 280 5.45 2.11 15.79
CA LEU A 280 4.28 1.32 16.21
C LEU A 280 3.46 2.03 17.29
N ASP A 281 4.17 2.58 18.31
CA ASP A 281 3.55 3.10 19.51
C ASP A 281 3.00 4.52 19.29
N ILE A 282 1.71 4.69 19.58
CA ILE A 282 1.07 6.01 19.71
C ILE A 282 0.99 6.34 21.19
N PRO A 283 1.70 7.39 21.66
CA PRO A 283 1.74 7.79 23.06
C PRO A 283 0.39 8.32 23.58
#